data_5f205c584e5689e1bc0940f15120f82a
#
_entry.id   5f205c584e5689e1bc0940f15120f82a
#
_cell.length_a   1.000
_cell.length_b   1.000
_cell.length_c   1.000
_cell.angle_alpha   90.00
_cell.angle_beta   90.00
_cell.angle_gamma   90.00
#
_symmetry.space_group_name_H-M   'P 1'
#
loop_
_entity.id
_entity.type
_entity.pdbx_description
1 polymer ?
#
loop_
_entity_poly.entity_id
_entity_poly.type
_entity_poly.pdbx_seq_one_letter_code
_entity_poly.pdbx_strand_id
1 'polypeptide(L)'
;MVTGASRGIGRAVAIELAARGFDTIATMRDPADGADLIASGLRVERLDVTDPATIALPAGLRVLVNNAGVESDNLPLEFMPLDSWQRLFATNVFGLVEVTKRAVPLLRTTGGGVICNITSSSTLAPVPFLGTYRASKAAVTAIGESLAAEVAQFGIRVIEVMPGPIETDMLAASDRPPVAAEHAEYRALAERLWEGRQGIRDQYTPAEEAARRIVDAICDDDGPLRYGCDDLSVGMLEGWNTTDNAKWTRGMLKSFT
;
A
#
# COMPACT_ATOMS: atom_id res chain seq x y z
N MET A 1 -0.28 -5.64 14.40
CA MET A 1 -1.64 -5.52 13.83
C MET A 1 -1.55 -5.13 12.37
N VAL A 2 -2.33 -5.76 11.48
CA VAL A 2 -2.35 -5.49 10.04
C VAL A 2 -3.77 -5.12 9.62
N THR A 3 -3.95 -3.98 8.93
CA THR A 3 -5.25 -3.56 8.41
C THR A 3 -5.48 -4.11 7.00
N GLY A 4 -6.74 -4.46 6.66
CA GLY A 4 -7.08 -5.00 5.34
C GLY A 4 -6.44 -6.36 5.04
N ALA A 5 -6.43 -7.26 6.03
CA ALA A 5 -5.74 -8.55 5.97
C ALA A 5 -6.63 -9.71 5.46
N SER A 6 -7.78 -9.45 4.85
CA SER A 6 -8.62 -10.52 4.30
C SER A 6 -8.00 -11.19 3.06
N ARG A 7 -7.16 -10.49 2.31
CA ARG A 7 -6.54 -10.99 1.07
C ARG A 7 -5.25 -10.24 0.72
N GLY A 8 -4.57 -10.71 -0.33
CA GLY A 8 -3.41 -10.05 -0.94
C GLY A 8 -2.27 -9.80 0.02
N ILE A 9 -1.61 -8.65 -0.13
CA ILE A 9 -0.43 -8.26 0.65
C ILE A 9 -0.71 -8.28 2.16
N GLY A 10 -1.83 -7.69 2.60
CA GLY A 10 -2.14 -7.62 4.03
C GLY A 10 -2.30 -8.99 4.69
N ARG A 11 -2.92 -9.94 3.98
CA ARG A 11 -3.04 -11.33 4.43
C ARG A 11 -1.67 -12.00 4.53
N ALA A 12 -0.86 -11.90 3.48
CA ALA A 12 0.47 -12.50 3.44
C ALA A 12 1.38 -11.91 4.54
N VAL A 13 1.33 -10.59 4.78
CA VAL A 13 2.07 -9.92 5.86
C VAL A 13 1.61 -10.40 7.24
N ALA A 14 0.30 -10.58 7.46
CA ALA A 14 -0.20 -11.10 8.73
C ALA A 14 0.31 -12.51 9.02
N ILE A 15 0.32 -13.38 8.02
CA ILE A 15 0.85 -14.74 8.10
C ILE A 15 2.38 -14.71 8.38
N GLU A 16 3.13 -13.90 7.64
CA GLU A 16 4.59 -13.80 7.78
C GLU A 16 4.99 -13.26 9.16
N LEU A 17 4.30 -12.22 9.68
CA LEU A 17 4.52 -11.71 11.02
C LEU A 17 4.29 -12.80 12.08
N ALA A 18 3.20 -13.55 11.96
CA ALA A 18 2.92 -14.67 12.88
C ALA A 18 3.99 -15.77 12.78
N ALA A 19 4.44 -16.11 11.58
CA ALA A 19 5.51 -17.10 11.38
C ALA A 19 6.84 -16.67 12.01
N ARG A 20 7.09 -15.35 12.11
CA ARG A 20 8.26 -14.80 12.81
C ARG A 20 8.05 -14.60 14.32
N GLY A 21 6.94 -15.08 14.88
CA GLY A 21 6.69 -15.07 16.32
C GLY A 21 6.04 -13.81 16.88
N PHE A 22 5.52 -12.92 16.02
CA PHE A 22 4.73 -11.79 16.47
C PHE A 22 3.33 -12.25 16.90
N ASP A 23 2.80 -11.73 18.02
CA ASP A 23 1.38 -11.84 18.36
C ASP A 23 0.58 -10.98 17.36
N THR A 24 0.11 -11.60 16.30
CA THR A 24 -0.44 -10.91 15.14
C THR A 24 -1.96 -10.87 15.16
N ILE A 25 -2.49 -9.66 14.96
CA ILE A 25 -3.92 -9.42 14.74
C ILE A 25 -4.13 -9.03 13.28
N ALA A 26 -4.81 -9.89 12.55
CA ALA A 26 -5.28 -9.62 11.20
C ALA A 26 -6.64 -8.92 11.27
N THR A 27 -6.78 -7.72 10.71
CA THR A 27 -8.06 -7.00 10.75
C THR A 27 -8.67 -6.83 9.37
N MET A 28 -10.00 -6.93 9.32
CA MET A 28 -10.77 -6.87 8.10
C MET A 28 -12.21 -6.41 8.37
N ARG A 29 -12.95 -6.00 7.35
CA ARG A 29 -14.33 -5.52 7.48
C ARG A 29 -15.28 -6.61 7.95
N ASP A 30 -15.16 -7.80 7.37
CA ASP A 30 -15.91 -8.99 7.77
C ASP A 30 -14.94 -10.08 8.24
N PRO A 31 -14.94 -10.45 9.54
CA PRO A 31 -14.09 -11.53 10.05
C PRO A 31 -14.34 -12.90 9.40
N ALA A 32 -15.50 -13.12 8.77
CA ALA A 32 -15.77 -14.35 8.05
C ALA A 32 -14.83 -14.57 6.84
N ASP A 33 -14.32 -13.47 6.25
CA ASP A 33 -13.32 -13.52 5.18
C ASP A 33 -11.95 -14.05 5.65
N GLY A 34 -11.76 -14.17 6.98
CA GLY A 34 -10.53 -14.67 7.61
C GLY A 34 -10.68 -16.05 8.26
N ALA A 35 -11.70 -16.83 7.92
CA ALA A 35 -11.99 -18.11 8.57
C ALA A 35 -10.79 -19.09 8.54
N ASP A 36 -10.04 -19.12 7.46
CA ASP A 36 -8.84 -19.96 7.32
C ASP A 36 -7.63 -19.41 8.12
N LEU A 37 -7.50 -18.08 8.31
CA LEU A 37 -6.53 -17.48 9.22
C LEU A 37 -6.85 -17.88 10.67
N ILE A 38 -8.13 -17.86 11.05
CA ILE A 38 -8.57 -18.32 12.37
C ILE A 38 -8.24 -19.81 12.55
N ALA A 39 -8.52 -20.64 11.53
CA ALA A 39 -8.21 -22.05 11.55
C ALA A 39 -6.70 -22.34 11.67
N SER A 40 -5.86 -21.44 11.17
CA SER A 40 -4.39 -21.51 11.32
C SER A 40 -3.87 -20.91 12.63
N GLY A 41 -4.75 -20.43 13.52
CA GLY A 41 -4.41 -19.91 14.84
C GLY A 41 -4.14 -18.41 14.90
N LEU A 42 -4.34 -17.66 13.82
CA LEU A 42 -4.22 -16.20 13.85
C LEU A 42 -5.47 -15.57 14.48
N ARG A 43 -5.22 -14.47 15.20
CA ARG A 43 -6.30 -13.63 15.71
C ARG A 43 -6.86 -12.74 14.61
N VAL A 44 -8.17 -12.85 14.37
CA VAL A 44 -8.87 -12.05 13.35
C VAL A 44 -9.89 -11.17 14.05
N GLU A 45 -9.88 -9.87 13.73
CA GLU A 45 -10.78 -8.89 14.33
C GLU A 45 -11.44 -8.02 13.25
N ARG A 46 -12.66 -7.54 13.57
CA ARG A 46 -13.34 -6.59 12.70
C ARG A 46 -12.70 -5.21 12.81
N LEU A 47 -12.33 -4.64 11.66
CA LEU A 47 -11.96 -3.23 11.53
C LEU A 47 -12.24 -2.75 10.11
N ASP A 48 -13.10 -1.73 10.01
CA ASP A 48 -13.29 -0.94 8.81
C ASP A 48 -12.63 0.43 9.05
N VAL A 49 -11.61 0.74 8.27
CA VAL A 49 -10.87 2.01 8.42
C VAL A 49 -11.75 3.23 8.15
N THR A 50 -12.90 3.06 7.46
CA THR A 50 -13.88 4.13 7.17
C THR A 50 -14.96 4.27 8.24
N ASP A 51 -15.01 3.35 9.19
CA ASP A 51 -15.94 3.38 10.33
C ASP A 51 -15.17 3.50 11.66
N PRO A 52 -15.03 4.72 12.21
CA PRO A 52 -14.29 4.95 13.44
C PRO A 52 -14.80 4.13 14.65
N ALA A 53 -16.06 3.69 14.65
CA ALA A 53 -16.60 2.88 15.73
C ALA A 53 -16.03 1.46 15.78
N THR A 54 -15.48 0.97 14.66
CA THR A 54 -14.86 -0.36 14.55
C THR A 54 -13.37 -0.37 14.85
N ILE A 55 -12.73 0.79 14.96
CA ILE A 55 -11.28 0.89 15.15
C ILE A 55 -10.95 0.68 16.61
N ALA A 56 -10.66 -0.57 16.98
CA ALA A 56 -10.12 -0.96 18.27
C ALA A 56 -8.66 -1.43 18.09
N LEU A 57 -7.76 -0.93 18.93
CA LEU A 57 -6.33 -1.27 18.88
C LEU A 57 -5.88 -1.90 20.20
N PRO A 58 -4.99 -2.92 20.19
CA PRO A 58 -4.53 -3.56 21.41
C PRO A 58 -3.61 -2.63 22.22
N ALA A 59 -3.74 -2.65 23.53
CA ALA A 59 -2.93 -1.81 24.43
C ALA A 59 -1.40 -2.10 24.29
N GLY A 60 -1.02 -3.34 23.96
CA GLY A 60 0.38 -3.76 23.74
C GLY A 60 0.87 -3.59 22.31
N LEU A 61 0.25 -2.70 21.50
CA LEU A 61 0.64 -2.50 20.10
C LEU A 61 2.13 -2.12 19.98
N ARG A 62 2.86 -2.86 19.12
CA ARG A 62 4.28 -2.62 18.79
C ARG A 62 4.47 -2.35 17.31
N VAL A 63 3.63 -2.93 16.46
CA VAL A 63 3.70 -2.79 15.01
C VAL A 63 2.30 -2.53 14.47
N LEU A 64 2.13 -1.44 13.71
CA LEU A 64 0.95 -1.16 12.91
C LEU A 64 1.33 -1.24 11.43
N VAL A 65 0.66 -2.12 10.68
CA VAL A 65 0.75 -2.15 9.22
C VAL A 65 -0.53 -1.57 8.63
N ASN A 66 -0.43 -0.36 8.09
CA ASN A 66 -1.48 0.33 7.36
C ASN A 66 -1.48 -0.19 5.91
N ASN A 67 -2.22 -1.28 5.68
CA ASN A 67 -2.32 -1.90 4.35
C ASN A 67 -3.70 -1.72 3.73
N ALA A 68 -4.77 -1.53 4.52
CA ALA A 68 -6.12 -1.35 3.98
C ALA A 68 -6.14 -0.29 2.88
N GLY A 69 -6.65 -0.66 1.72
CA GLY A 69 -6.70 0.22 0.57
C GLY A 69 -7.59 -0.32 -0.54
N VAL A 70 -8.02 0.57 -1.40
CA VAL A 70 -8.82 0.28 -2.60
C VAL A 70 -8.20 0.99 -3.80
N GLU A 71 -8.50 0.46 -4.98
CA GLU A 71 -8.15 1.07 -6.26
C GLU A 71 -9.41 1.68 -6.89
N SER A 72 -9.22 2.62 -7.81
CA SER A 72 -10.29 3.19 -8.62
C SER A 72 -10.28 2.59 -10.02
N ASP A 73 -11.35 2.83 -10.78
CA ASP A 73 -11.33 2.58 -12.21
C ASP A 73 -10.20 3.36 -12.88
N ASN A 74 -9.54 2.72 -13.85
CA ASN A 74 -8.45 3.31 -14.60
C ASN A 74 -9.02 4.21 -15.72
N LEU A 75 -9.48 5.40 -15.33
CA LEU A 75 -10.10 6.41 -16.20
C LEU A 75 -9.18 7.61 -16.43
N PRO A 76 -9.32 8.29 -17.59
CA PRO A 76 -8.76 9.62 -17.76
C PRO A 76 -9.27 10.57 -16.68
N LEU A 77 -8.39 11.52 -16.26
CA LEU A 77 -8.72 12.44 -15.17
C LEU A 77 -10.02 13.21 -15.39
N GLU A 78 -10.28 13.64 -16.61
CA GLU A 78 -11.46 14.40 -16.99
C GLU A 78 -12.78 13.62 -16.88
N PHE A 79 -12.72 12.29 -16.92
CA PHE A 79 -13.88 11.41 -16.77
C PHE A 79 -13.99 10.77 -15.38
N MET A 80 -13.02 11.00 -14.49
CA MET A 80 -13.01 10.42 -13.14
C MET A 80 -14.06 11.10 -12.26
N PRO A 81 -15.13 10.40 -11.83
CA PRO A 81 -16.15 10.99 -10.97
C PRO A 81 -15.61 11.46 -9.63
N LEU A 82 -16.08 12.60 -9.13
CA LEU A 82 -15.64 13.14 -7.84
C LEU A 82 -15.95 12.20 -6.65
N ASP A 83 -17.04 11.47 -6.70
CA ASP A 83 -17.38 10.49 -5.67
C ASP A 83 -16.39 9.31 -5.62
N SER A 84 -15.78 8.94 -6.76
CA SER A 84 -14.69 7.96 -6.79
C SER A 84 -13.45 8.48 -6.05
N TRP A 85 -13.11 9.77 -6.20
CA TRP A 85 -12.09 10.44 -5.41
C TRP A 85 -12.41 10.36 -3.92
N GLN A 86 -13.62 10.73 -3.54
CA GLN A 86 -14.04 10.75 -2.15
C GLN A 86 -13.97 9.36 -1.50
N ARG A 87 -14.52 8.33 -2.16
CA ARG A 87 -14.48 6.94 -1.67
C ARG A 87 -13.04 6.44 -1.51
N LEU A 88 -12.19 6.71 -2.47
CA LEU A 88 -10.81 6.24 -2.45
C LEU A 88 -10.00 6.94 -1.35
N PHE A 89 -10.13 8.26 -1.21
CA PHE A 89 -9.47 9.02 -0.15
C PHE A 89 -10.04 8.67 1.23
N ALA A 90 -11.33 8.38 1.37
CA ALA A 90 -11.91 7.93 2.63
C ALA A 90 -11.21 6.67 3.16
N THR A 91 -10.93 5.70 2.29
CA THR A 91 -10.23 4.46 2.68
C THR A 91 -8.72 4.66 2.78
N ASN A 92 -8.08 5.11 1.68
CA ASN A 92 -6.62 5.07 1.55
C ASN A 92 -5.91 6.14 2.38
N VAL A 93 -6.58 7.26 2.66
CA VAL A 93 -5.99 8.42 3.35
C VAL A 93 -6.63 8.62 4.72
N PHE A 94 -7.91 8.96 4.77
CA PHE A 94 -8.56 9.33 6.03
C PHE A 94 -8.68 8.13 6.98
N GLY A 95 -8.96 6.94 6.45
CA GLY A 95 -8.98 5.71 7.23
C GLY A 95 -7.62 5.39 7.85
N LEU A 96 -6.55 5.49 7.05
CA LEU A 96 -5.17 5.33 7.54
C LEU A 96 -4.85 6.34 8.65
N VAL A 97 -5.21 7.62 8.45
CA VAL A 97 -4.97 8.67 9.44
C VAL A 97 -5.71 8.36 10.73
N GLU A 98 -6.98 7.93 10.67
CA GLU A 98 -7.78 7.66 11.86
C GLU A 98 -7.22 6.46 12.66
N VAL A 99 -6.78 5.40 12.00
CA VAL A 99 -6.09 4.28 12.66
C VAL A 99 -4.78 4.73 13.28
N THR A 100 -3.97 5.50 12.54
CA THR A 100 -2.65 5.97 12.97
C THR A 100 -2.75 6.92 14.18
N LYS A 101 -3.72 7.83 14.20
CA LYS A 101 -4.00 8.71 15.35
C LYS A 101 -4.21 7.93 16.64
N ARG A 102 -4.88 6.78 16.58
CA ARG A 102 -5.13 5.92 17.74
C ARG A 102 -3.93 5.06 18.09
N ALA A 103 -3.09 4.69 17.12
CA ALA A 103 -1.91 3.88 17.34
C ALA A 103 -0.76 4.65 18.01
N VAL A 104 -0.52 5.89 17.63
CA VAL A 104 0.61 6.70 18.16
C VAL A 104 0.65 6.77 19.69
N PRO A 105 -0.45 7.08 20.41
CA PRO A 105 -0.44 7.07 21.89
C PRO A 105 -0.10 5.71 22.49
N LEU A 106 -0.57 4.62 21.87
CA LEU A 106 -0.30 3.25 22.36
C LEU A 106 1.16 2.88 22.15
N LEU A 107 1.71 3.13 20.95
CA LEU A 107 3.12 2.91 20.65
C LEU A 107 4.04 3.72 21.58
N ARG A 108 3.68 4.97 21.86
CA ARG A 108 4.43 5.79 22.84
C ARG A 108 4.40 5.18 24.25
N THR A 109 3.25 4.67 24.69
CA THR A 109 3.10 4.05 26.00
C THR A 109 3.89 2.74 26.12
N THR A 110 4.03 1.98 25.03
CA THR A 110 4.83 0.75 24.98
C THR A 110 6.32 0.98 24.78
N GLY A 111 6.78 2.23 24.74
CA GLY A 111 8.19 2.59 24.59
C GLY A 111 8.69 2.58 23.16
N GLY A 112 7.82 2.80 22.21
CA GLY A 112 8.13 2.86 20.78
C GLY A 112 7.57 1.70 19.96
N GLY A 113 7.95 1.63 18.69
CA GLY A 113 7.50 0.58 17.76
C GLY A 113 7.54 1.05 16.31
N VAL A 114 6.80 0.38 15.43
CA VAL A 114 6.84 0.62 13.99
C VAL A 114 5.45 0.91 13.43
N ILE A 115 5.35 1.94 12.62
CA ILE A 115 4.21 2.21 11.73
C ILE A 115 4.69 1.98 10.30
N CYS A 116 4.17 0.94 9.64
CA CYS A 116 4.47 0.58 8.27
C CYS A 116 3.29 0.98 7.37
N ASN A 117 3.52 1.92 6.46
CA ASN A 117 2.52 2.38 5.50
C ASN A 117 2.74 1.70 4.14
N ILE A 118 1.75 0.95 3.65
CA ILE A 118 1.80 0.34 2.32
C ILE A 118 1.28 1.35 1.30
N THR A 119 2.20 1.88 0.51
CA THR A 119 1.90 2.84 -0.56
C THR A 119 1.92 2.17 -1.94
N SER A 120 2.68 2.65 -2.90
CA SER A 120 2.85 2.04 -4.22
C SER A 120 4.05 2.65 -4.96
N SER A 121 4.81 1.85 -5.67
CA SER A 121 5.86 2.32 -6.60
C SER A 121 5.31 3.21 -7.73
N SER A 122 4.01 3.13 -8.02
CA SER A 122 3.35 4.02 -8.98
C SER A 122 3.45 5.50 -8.63
N THR A 123 3.74 5.86 -7.36
CA THR A 123 3.98 7.25 -6.96
C THR A 123 5.26 7.82 -7.56
N LEU A 124 6.23 6.95 -7.88
CA LEU A 124 7.52 7.31 -8.46
C LEU A 124 7.48 7.54 -9.98
N ALA A 125 6.36 7.24 -10.64
CA ALA A 125 6.22 7.35 -12.09
C ALA A 125 4.89 8.00 -12.50
N PRO A 126 4.83 8.78 -13.59
CA PRO A 126 3.61 9.41 -14.09
C PRO A 126 2.73 8.41 -14.86
N VAL A 127 2.25 7.36 -14.20
CA VAL A 127 1.44 6.30 -14.82
C VAL A 127 0.08 6.85 -15.26
N PRO A 128 -0.30 6.74 -16.55
CA PRO A 128 -1.60 7.18 -17.05
C PRO A 128 -2.77 6.47 -16.36
N PHE A 129 -3.91 7.14 -16.26
CA PHE A 129 -5.18 6.64 -15.73
C PHE A 129 -5.19 6.24 -14.23
N LEU A 130 -4.07 6.39 -13.53
CA LEU A 130 -3.96 6.14 -12.10
C LEU A 130 -3.97 7.42 -11.24
N GLY A 131 -4.44 8.55 -11.78
CA GLY A 131 -4.33 9.85 -11.10
C GLY A 131 -4.90 9.86 -9.69
N THR A 132 -6.12 9.34 -9.50
CA THR A 132 -6.80 9.27 -8.19
C THR A 132 -6.07 8.39 -7.21
N TYR A 133 -5.70 7.17 -7.64
CA TYR A 133 -4.98 6.22 -6.81
C TYR A 133 -3.60 6.76 -6.40
N ARG A 134 -2.81 7.23 -7.37
CA ARG A 134 -1.49 7.81 -7.13
C ARG A 134 -1.55 9.00 -6.18
N ALA A 135 -2.54 9.89 -6.36
CA ALA A 135 -2.73 11.03 -5.46
C ALA A 135 -2.98 10.58 -4.01
N SER A 136 -3.80 9.54 -3.80
CA SER A 136 -4.04 9.01 -2.46
C SER A 136 -2.78 8.41 -1.84
N LYS A 137 -1.98 7.67 -2.62
CA LYS A 137 -0.74 7.06 -2.14
C LYS A 137 0.36 8.10 -1.90
N ALA A 138 0.45 9.15 -2.74
CA ALA A 138 1.34 10.29 -2.51
C ALA A 138 0.95 11.10 -1.26
N ALA A 139 -0.35 11.23 -0.96
CA ALA A 139 -0.80 11.84 0.29
C ALA A 139 -0.34 11.03 1.51
N VAL A 140 -0.40 9.69 1.46
CA VAL A 140 0.12 8.80 2.52
C VAL A 140 1.63 8.96 2.67
N THR A 141 2.38 9.06 1.57
CA THR A 141 3.83 9.34 1.61
C THR A 141 4.11 10.62 2.40
N ALA A 142 3.48 11.75 2.03
CA ALA A 142 3.69 13.04 2.70
C ALA A 142 3.27 13.01 4.18
N ILE A 143 2.16 12.34 4.51
CA ILE A 143 1.72 12.14 5.90
C ILE A 143 2.75 11.32 6.68
N GLY A 144 3.28 10.24 6.09
CA GLY A 144 4.29 9.37 6.70
C GLY A 144 5.59 10.11 6.99
N GLU A 145 6.08 10.93 6.08
CA GLU A 145 7.28 11.76 6.25
C GLU A 145 7.12 12.76 7.42
N SER A 146 5.99 13.46 7.46
CA SER A 146 5.70 14.40 8.55
C SER A 146 5.60 13.67 9.89
N LEU A 147 4.87 12.57 9.92
CA LEU A 147 4.69 11.75 11.12
C LEU A 147 6.03 11.20 11.63
N ALA A 148 6.92 10.75 10.74
CA ALA A 148 8.23 10.23 11.14
C ALA A 148 9.02 11.26 11.96
N ALA A 149 9.02 12.53 11.55
CA ALA A 149 9.67 13.61 12.27
C ALA A 149 8.99 13.90 13.63
N GLU A 150 7.65 13.82 13.69
CA GLU A 150 6.90 14.09 14.93
C GLU A 150 7.12 13.01 16.00
N VAL A 151 7.18 11.73 15.62
CA VAL A 151 7.14 10.60 16.55
C VAL A 151 8.50 9.96 16.84
N ALA A 152 9.56 10.36 16.14
CA ALA A 152 10.92 9.85 16.37
C ALA A 152 11.37 10.01 17.83
N GLN A 153 11.02 11.11 18.47
CA GLN A 153 11.31 11.38 19.89
C GLN A 153 10.70 10.35 20.86
N PHE A 154 9.72 9.56 20.41
CA PHE A 154 9.06 8.54 21.21
C PHE A 154 9.57 7.13 20.90
N GLY A 155 10.63 7.00 20.08
CA GLY A 155 11.13 5.71 19.61
C GLY A 155 10.18 5.00 18.66
N ILE A 156 9.29 5.76 17.99
CA ILE A 156 8.39 5.22 16.98
C ILE A 156 9.02 5.44 15.60
N ARG A 157 9.27 4.35 14.88
CA ARG A 157 9.78 4.37 13.52
C ARG A 157 8.61 4.32 12.54
N VAL A 158 8.61 5.21 11.58
CA VAL A 158 7.65 5.20 10.47
C VAL A 158 8.38 4.76 9.22
N ILE A 159 7.86 3.75 8.53
CA ILE A 159 8.40 3.28 7.26
C ILE A 159 7.31 3.28 6.18
N GLU A 160 7.73 3.49 4.96
CA GLU A 160 6.92 3.40 3.76
C GLU A 160 7.40 2.22 2.92
N VAL A 161 6.51 1.27 2.64
CA VAL A 161 6.79 0.20 1.67
C VAL A 161 6.00 0.47 0.40
N MET A 162 6.67 0.41 -0.74
CA MET A 162 6.18 0.81 -2.06
C MET A 162 6.09 -0.42 -2.97
N PRO A 163 5.00 -1.23 -2.90
CA PRO A 163 4.84 -2.38 -3.79
C PRO A 163 4.80 -1.97 -5.26
N GLY A 164 5.43 -2.78 -6.09
CA GLY A 164 5.22 -2.84 -7.54
C GLY A 164 4.07 -3.79 -7.91
N PRO A 165 4.22 -4.57 -8.97
CA PRO A 165 3.18 -5.52 -9.41
C PRO A 165 3.25 -6.81 -8.56
N ILE A 166 2.44 -6.87 -7.51
CA ILE A 166 2.31 -8.04 -6.64
C ILE A 166 1.09 -8.86 -7.05
N GLU A 167 1.25 -10.17 -7.16
CA GLU A 167 0.16 -11.11 -7.50
C GLU A 167 -0.93 -11.08 -6.43
N THR A 168 -1.99 -10.35 -6.71
CA THR A 168 -3.14 -10.15 -5.82
C THR A 168 -4.42 -9.95 -6.64
N ASP A 169 -5.58 -10.11 -6.01
CA ASP A 169 -6.87 -9.81 -6.66
C ASP A 169 -6.98 -8.36 -7.15
N MET A 170 -6.30 -7.43 -6.47
CA MET A 170 -6.24 -6.02 -6.89
C MET A 170 -5.52 -5.91 -8.24
N LEU A 171 -4.41 -6.63 -8.42
CA LEU A 171 -3.66 -6.62 -9.68
C LEU A 171 -4.39 -7.41 -10.76
N ALA A 172 -5.15 -8.45 -10.42
CA ALA A 172 -5.95 -9.23 -11.37
C ALA A 172 -6.98 -8.37 -12.12
N ALA A 173 -7.45 -7.27 -11.52
CA ALA A 173 -8.27 -6.28 -12.22
C ALA A 173 -7.55 -5.65 -13.43
N SER A 174 -6.22 -5.70 -13.45
CA SER A 174 -5.38 -5.24 -14.57
C SER A 174 -5.24 -6.26 -15.71
N ASP A 175 -5.87 -7.44 -15.61
CA ASP A 175 -5.88 -8.47 -16.67
C ASP A 175 -6.78 -8.12 -17.85
N ARG A 176 -7.51 -7.04 -17.77
CA ARG A 176 -8.30 -6.44 -18.85
C ARG A 176 -7.78 -5.04 -19.19
N PRO A 177 -8.02 -4.56 -20.42
CA PRO A 177 -7.68 -3.18 -20.77
C PRO A 177 -8.29 -2.18 -19.78
N PRO A 178 -7.61 -1.07 -19.49
CA PRO A 178 -8.19 0.00 -18.68
C PRO A 178 -9.52 0.49 -19.23
N VAL A 179 -10.46 0.89 -18.38
CA VAL A 179 -11.75 1.48 -18.78
C VAL A 179 -11.55 2.69 -19.71
N ALA A 180 -10.41 3.38 -19.58
CA ALA A 180 -9.99 4.43 -20.51
C ALA A 180 -10.00 4.00 -21.99
N ALA A 181 -9.87 2.70 -22.31
CA ALA A 181 -9.94 2.20 -23.69
C ALA A 181 -11.34 2.35 -24.33
N GLU A 182 -12.39 2.54 -23.53
CA GLU A 182 -13.75 2.80 -24.02
C GLU A 182 -13.90 4.21 -24.61
N HIS A 183 -13.00 5.14 -24.25
CA HIS A 183 -12.96 6.51 -24.75
C HIS A 183 -12.03 6.59 -25.96
N ALA A 184 -12.58 7.01 -27.11
CA ALA A 184 -11.88 7.00 -28.41
C ALA A 184 -10.53 7.76 -28.37
N GLU A 185 -10.50 8.90 -27.67
CA GLU A 185 -9.34 9.79 -27.55
C GLU A 185 -8.18 9.15 -26.73
N TYR A 186 -8.50 8.20 -25.84
CA TYR A 186 -7.54 7.57 -24.93
C TYR A 186 -7.25 6.11 -25.28
N ARG A 187 -7.99 5.52 -26.21
CA ARG A 187 -7.91 4.09 -26.54
C ARG A 187 -6.48 3.63 -26.84
N ALA A 188 -5.81 4.30 -27.76
CA ALA A 188 -4.46 3.91 -28.15
C ALA A 188 -3.46 3.95 -27.00
N LEU A 189 -3.56 4.92 -26.08
CA LEU A 189 -2.72 4.98 -24.90
C LEU A 189 -3.07 3.89 -23.90
N ALA A 190 -4.36 3.60 -23.71
CA ALA A 190 -4.83 2.57 -22.80
C ALA A 190 -4.42 1.16 -23.24
N GLU A 191 -4.50 0.88 -24.55
CA GLU A 191 -4.06 -0.39 -25.15
C GLU A 191 -2.55 -0.57 -24.99
N ARG A 192 -1.73 0.45 -25.31
CA ARG A 192 -0.27 0.37 -25.08
C ARG A 192 0.08 0.14 -23.62
N LEU A 193 -0.61 0.82 -22.68
CA LEU A 193 -0.38 0.61 -21.25
C LEU A 193 -0.70 -0.83 -20.83
N TRP A 194 -1.80 -1.37 -21.34
CA TRP A 194 -2.21 -2.75 -21.07
C TRP A 194 -1.21 -3.76 -21.66
N GLU A 195 -0.81 -3.59 -22.92
CA GLU A 195 0.22 -4.42 -23.58
C GLU A 195 1.54 -4.39 -22.79
N GLY A 196 1.98 -3.21 -22.35
CA GLY A 196 3.17 -3.06 -21.50
C GLY A 196 3.05 -3.84 -20.19
N ARG A 197 1.86 -3.83 -19.54
CA ARG A 197 1.61 -4.64 -18.33
C ARG A 197 1.64 -6.14 -18.62
N GLN A 198 1.08 -6.58 -19.75
CA GLN A 198 1.16 -7.99 -20.14
C GLN A 198 2.61 -8.43 -20.38
N GLY A 199 3.44 -7.56 -20.96
CA GLY A 199 4.85 -7.83 -21.23
C GLY A 199 5.74 -8.02 -19.99
N ILE A 200 5.26 -7.62 -18.81
CA ILE A 200 6.02 -7.76 -17.54
C ILE A 200 5.37 -8.77 -16.57
N ARG A 201 4.38 -9.55 -17.00
CA ARG A 201 3.69 -10.50 -16.11
C ARG A 201 4.63 -11.49 -15.42
N ASP A 202 5.64 -11.94 -16.13
CA ASP A 202 6.65 -12.86 -15.60
C ASP A 202 7.52 -12.22 -14.49
N GLN A 203 7.43 -10.90 -14.30
CA GLN A 203 8.11 -10.14 -13.26
C GLN A 203 7.20 -9.85 -12.05
N TYR A 204 5.95 -10.34 -12.07
CA TYR A 204 5.07 -10.17 -10.93
C TYR A 204 5.58 -10.97 -9.75
N THR A 205 5.56 -10.36 -8.58
CA THR A 205 6.08 -10.97 -7.36
C THR A 205 4.92 -11.61 -6.58
N PRO A 206 5.05 -12.87 -6.13
CA PRO A 206 4.07 -13.49 -5.23
C PRO A 206 3.88 -12.70 -3.95
N ALA A 207 2.63 -12.65 -3.45
CA ALA A 207 2.31 -11.89 -2.24
C ALA A 207 3.12 -12.34 -1.01
N GLU A 208 3.44 -13.63 -0.91
CA GLU A 208 4.25 -14.21 0.16
C GLU A 208 5.70 -13.72 0.12
N GLU A 209 6.27 -13.56 -1.07
CA GLU A 209 7.63 -13.02 -1.22
C GLU A 209 7.67 -11.53 -0.87
N ALA A 210 6.71 -10.75 -1.37
CA ALA A 210 6.56 -9.35 -1.01
C ALA A 210 6.38 -9.20 0.52
N ALA A 211 5.58 -10.07 1.15
CA ALA A 211 5.38 -10.07 2.59
C ALA A 211 6.66 -10.30 3.38
N ARG A 212 7.52 -11.24 2.95
CA ARG A 212 8.83 -11.45 3.58
C ARG A 212 9.66 -10.18 3.58
N ARG A 213 9.77 -9.50 2.41
CA ARG A 213 10.53 -8.24 2.28
C ARG A 213 9.91 -7.11 3.10
N ILE A 214 8.58 -7.05 3.22
CA ILE A 214 7.88 -6.07 4.08
C ILE A 214 8.20 -6.31 5.55
N VAL A 215 8.19 -7.58 6.00
CA VAL A 215 8.50 -7.91 7.39
C VAL A 215 9.99 -7.73 7.69
N ASP A 216 10.89 -7.97 6.72
CA ASP A 216 12.31 -7.60 6.83
C ASP A 216 12.47 -6.10 7.08
N ALA A 217 11.78 -5.23 6.30
CA ALA A 217 11.79 -3.79 6.49
C ALA A 217 11.21 -3.37 7.87
N ILE A 218 10.19 -4.06 8.37
CA ILE A 218 9.64 -3.84 9.72
C ILE A 218 10.68 -4.16 10.80
N CYS A 219 11.50 -5.18 10.60
CA CYS A 219 12.52 -5.63 11.54
C CYS A 219 13.89 -4.94 11.37
N ASP A 220 14.05 -4.10 10.35
CA ASP A 220 15.30 -3.37 10.08
C ASP A 220 15.33 -2.05 10.86
N ASP A 221 15.85 -2.08 12.08
CA ASP A 221 15.81 -0.92 12.99
C ASP A 221 16.63 0.28 12.51
N ASP A 222 17.67 0.06 11.71
CA ASP A 222 18.57 1.10 11.19
C ASP A 222 18.29 1.45 9.73
N GLY A 223 17.23 0.91 9.16
CA GLY A 223 16.90 1.03 7.75
C GLY A 223 16.32 2.38 7.32
N PRO A 224 16.18 2.59 6.01
CA PRO A 224 15.67 3.84 5.45
C PRO A 224 14.17 4.04 5.72
N LEU A 225 13.67 5.25 5.41
CA LEU A 225 12.23 5.53 5.47
C LEU A 225 11.44 4.74 4.42
N ARG A 226 12.03 4.48 3.23
CA ARG A 226 11.35 3.90 2.07
C ARG A 226 11.98 2.60 1.61
N TYR A 227 11.12 1.62 1.31
CA TYR A 227 11.50 0.30 0.83
C TYR A 227 10.70 -0.10 -0.42
N GLY A 228 11.33 -0.75 -1.38
CA GLY A 228 10.65 -1.62 -2.35
C GLY A 228 10.44 -3.00 -1.72
N CYS A 229 9.40 -3.73 -2.14
CA CYS A 229 9.19 -5.11 -1.69
C CYS A 229 9.17 -6.14 -2.82
N ASP A 230 9.59 -5.73 -4.00
CA ASP A 230 9.79 -6.53 -5.22
C ASP A 230 10.90 -5.90 -6.05
N ASP A 231 11.45 -6.64 -7.01
CA ASP A 231 12.62 -6.19 -7.77
C ASP A 231 12.33 -4.94 -8.62
N LEU A 232 11.10 -4.84 -9.15
CA LEU A 232 10.71 -3.67 -9.93
C LEU A 232 10.62 -2.42 -9.05
N SER A 233 9.99 -2.51 -7.90
CA SER A 233 9.85 -1.37 -6.98
C SER A 233 11.19 -0.95 -6.38
N VAL A 234 12.10 -1.89 -6.10
CA VAL A 234 13.48 -1.60 -5.67
C VAL A 234 14.20 -0.83 -6.77
N GLY A 235 14.21 -1.32 -8.01
CA GLY A 235 14.86 -0.65 -9.13
C GLY A 235 14.27 0.74 -9.43
N MET A 236 12.94 0.90 -9.30
CA MET A 236 12.29 2.21 -9.44
C MET A 236 12.72 3.18 -8.35
N LEU A 237 12.81 2.72 -7.10
CA LEU A 237 13.22 3.55 -5.96
C LEU A 237 14.70 3.96 -6.08
N GLU A 238 15.57 3.05 -6.49
CA GLU A 238 16.97 3.36 -6.78
C GLU A 238 17.11 4.39 -7.91
N GLY A 239 16.39 4.20 -9.01
CA GLY A 239 16.37 5.14 -10.12
C GLY A 239 15.89 6.53 -9.73
N TRP A 240 14.81 6.58 -8.92
CA TRP A 240 14.29 7.83 -8.36
C TRP A 240 15.31 8.55 -7.47
N ASN A 241 16.02 7.83 -6.61
CA ASN A 241 16.99 8.40 -5.67
C ASN A 241 18.30 8.85 -6.34
N THR A 242 18.67 8.25 -7.46
CA THR A 242 19.96 8.49 -8.12
C THR A 242 19.87 9.38 -9.36
N THR A 243 18.65 9.64 -9.85
CA THR A 243 18.42 10.44 -11.06
C THR A 243 17.76 11.77 -10.69
N ASP A 244 18.17 12.87 -11.36
CA ASP A 244 17.46 14.14 -11.27
C ASP A 244 15.97 13.97 -11.58
N ASN A 245 15.09 14.49 -10.69
CA ASN A 245 13.65 14.28 -10.75
C ASN A 245 13.04 14.69 -12.09
N ALA A 246 13.50 15.78 -12.70
CA ALA A 246 12.99 16.21 -14.00
C ALA A 246 13.43 15.27 -15.12
N LYS A 247 14.66 14.72 -15.04
CA LYS A 247 15.17 13.71 -15.99
C LYS A 247 14.41 12.40 -15.82
N TRP A 248 14.21 11.95 -14.59
CA TRP A 248 13.42 10.76 -14.26
C TRP A 248 12.00 10.84 -14.84
N THR A 249 11.27 11.90 -14.49
CA THR A 249 9.90 12.10 -14.96
C THR A 249 9.82 12.17 -16.50
N ARG A 250 10.73 12.89 -17.15
CA ARG A 250 10.77 12.94 -18.63
C ARG A 250 11.06 11.57 -19.24
N GLY A 251 11.93 10.77 -18.61
CA GLY A 251 12.22 9.39 -19.04
C GLY A 251 10.98 8.52 -19.00
N MET A 252 10.25 8.56 -17.87
CA MET A 252 9.01 7.81 -17.69
C MET A 252 7.89 8.26 -18.64
N LEU A 253 7.74 9.56 -18.91
CA LEU A 253 6.74 10.07 -19.87
C LEU A 253 6.97 9.54 -21.27
N LYS A 254 8.24 9.38 -21.69
CA LYS A 254 8.58 8.84 -23.03
C LYS A 254 8.16 7.38 -23.23
N SER A 255 8.02 6.61 -22.15
CA SER A 255 7.54 5.22 -22.25
C SER A 255 6.05 5.12 -22.55
N PHE A 256 5.31 6.23 -22.47
CA PHE A 256 3.86 6.30 -22.74
C PHE A 256 3.52 7.05 -24.05
N THR A 257 4.49 7.68 -24.70
CA THR A 257 4.34 8.37 -26.01
C THR A 257 4.87 7.52 -27.15
#